data_6caeb36706fb8960fafd07c57d319f1b
#
_entry.id   6caeb36706fb8960fafd07c57d319f1b
#
_cell.length_a   1.000
_cell.length_b   1.000
_cell.length_c   1.000
_cell.angle_alpha   90.00
_cell.angle_beta   90.00
_cell.angle_gamma   90.00
#
_symmetry.space_group_name_H-M   'P 1'
#
loop_
_entity.id
_entity.type
_entity.pdbx_description
1 polymer ?
#
loop_
_entity_poly.entity_id
_entity_poly.type
_entity_poly.pdbx_seq_one_letter_code
_entity_poly.pdbx_strand_id
1 'polypeptide(L)'
;MFKRTYKRNISLLAGLELTSYFGITSFWILFFIQNGLSLLQIGLLESIFHGTSLLCEIPSGMLADRFSYKTNLYLARLSSIGSSILILFGQGNFWIYAIAMMVNAWSYNFDSGTSTAFLFDSAVEAGQKDRYLQISSFLSGVAEVTRTLGTVVAGFLIHGALAWTYYIAIGLSLISILLIFLMKEPESKSDERSHLTLKRILEVVKQEWQEKPVLFYWMLTYQLVGTIMCMFYFYYQQKISDLASWQVSLIMLIGSGFNLLAVYLASQIGKKWNSNQVFPILVALTGLALFLVGAKTPFAYLSVYLLTNALYAVYQPIYYNDLQAYLPSSVRATMLSINSMMFSLSMIVIFPLTGWLIDTCGFVAVFLVLGLITFLSFPLLLIGLGRMGKTLSEVTKTE
;
A
#
# COMPACT_ATOMS: atom_id res chain seq x y z
N MET A 1 6.30 26.59 29.10
CA MET A 1 6.47 26.89 27.68
C MET A 1 7.08 25.66 26.98
N PHE A 2 6.41 25.08 26.03
CA PHE A 2 6.84 23.83 25.38
C PHE A 2 8.04 24.12 24.44
N LYS A 3 9.24 23.70 24.78
CA LYS A 3 10.44 23.93 23.97
C LYS A 3 10.44 22.98 22.76
N ARG A 4 10.34 23.51 21.55
CA ARG A 4 10.43 22.76 20.29
C ARG A 4 11.89 22.40 20.02
N THR A 5 12.23 21.10 19.93
CA THR A 5 13.58 20.62 19.63
C THR A 5 13.51 19.53 18.59
N TYR A 6 14.55 19.37 17.75
CA TYR A 6 14.61 18.31 16.73
C TYR A 6 14.58 16.90 17.33
N LYS A 7 15.24 16.68 18.47
CA LYS A 7 15.17 15.40 19.19
C LYS A 7 13.74 15.03 19.59
N ARG A 8 12.90 16.02 19.90
CA ARG A 8 11.50 15.82 20.24
C ARG A 8 10.64 15.50 19.01
N ASN A 9 11.04 15.95 17.81
CA ASN A 9 10.34 15.60 16.59
C ASN A 9 10.24 14.07 16.42
N ILE A 10 11.24 13.30 16.79
CA ILE A 10 11.23 11.83 16.70
C ILE A 10 10.09 11.23 17.52
N SER A 11 9.90 11.71 18.75
CA SER A 11 8.79 11.23 19.60
C SER A 11 7.43 11.71 19.10
N LEU A 12 7.36 12.95 18.55
CA LEU A 12 6.12 13.48 17.96
C LEU A 12 5.78 12.75 16.64
N LEU A 13 6.78 12.35 15.86
CA LEU A 13 6.58 11.50 14.68
C LEU A 13 6.06 10.11 15.07
N ALA A 14 6.53 9.51 16.16
CA ALA A 14 5.93 8.27 16.66
C ALA A 14 4.45 8.45 17.00
N GLY A 15 4.08 9.57 17.61
CA GLY A 15 2.68 9.94 17.82
C GLY A 15 1.91 10.17 16.51
N LEU A 16 2.55 10.75 15.50
CA LEU A 16 1.98 10.94 14.16
C LEU A 16 1.75 9.58 13.47
N GLU A 17 2.70 8.64 13.56
CA GLU A 17 2.51 7.27 13.06
C GLU A 17 1.31 6.57 13.73
N LEU A 18 1.20 6.71 15.07
CA LEU A 18 0.05 6.17 15.82
C LEU A 18 -1.30 6.71 15.32
N THR A 19 -1.38 7.98 14.97
CA THR A 19 -2.64 8.60 14.55
C THR A 19 -2.92 8.47 13.06
N SER A 20 -1.88 8.46 12.23
CA SER A 20 -2.01 8.42 10.77
C SER A 20 -2.20 7.01 10.22
N TYR A 21 -1.55 6.01 10.84
CA TYR A 21 -1.61 4.61 10.41
C TYR A 21 -2.58 3.76 11.23
N PHE A 22 -3.43 4.37 12.08
CA PHE A 22 -4.46 3.63 12.78
C PHE A 22 -5.47 3.05 11.78
N GLY A 23 -5.46 1.74 11.58
CA GLY A 23 -6.18 1.03 10.51
C GLY A 23 -7.71 0.99 10.70
N ILE A 24 -8.30 2.04 11.26
CA ILE A 24 -9.73 2.08 11.62
C ILE A 24 -10.65 2.03 10.39
N THR A 25 -10.21 2.49 9.24
CA THR A 25 -10.99 2.50 8.00
C THR A 25 -10.75 1.26 7.12
N SER A 26 -10.13 0.20 7.65
CA SER A 26 -9.77 -1.01 6.88
C SER A 26 -10.95 -1.70 6.20
N PHE A 27 -12.17 -1.56 6.72
CA PHE A 27 -13.39 -2.14 6.14
C PHE A 27 -14.15 -1.17 5.23
N TRP A 28 -13.43 -0.32 4.49
CA TRP A 28 -14.01 0.68 3.60
C TRP A 28 -14.86 0.07 2.47
N ILE A 29 -14.47 -1.09 1.94
CA ILE A 29 -15.27 -1.80 0.92
C ILE A 29 -16.62 -2.22 1.52
N LEU A 30 -16.61 -2.83 2.72
CA LEU A 30 -17.84 -3.21 3.41
C LEU A 30 -18.71 -1.99 3.70
N PHE A 31 -18.11 -0.84 4.09
CA PHE A 31 -18.83 0.40 4.27
C PHE A 31 -19.57 0.83 2.99
N PHE A 32 -18.90 0.80 1.83
CA PHE A 32 -19.52 1.18 0.56
C PHE A 32 -20.59 0.16 0.12
N ILE A 33 -20.39 -1.13 0.37
CA ILE A 33 -21.43 -2.16 0.14
C ILE A 33 -22.68 -1.86 0.99
N GLN A 34 -22.50 -1.56 2.28
CA GLN A 34 -23.61 -1.21 3.20
C GLN A 34 -24.32 0.08 2.78
N ASN A 35 -23.65 0.96 2.05
CA ASN A 35 -24.24 2.17 1.46
C ASN A 35 -24.80 1.96 0.05
N GLY A 36 -24.92 0.71 -0.41
CA GLY A 36 -25.63 0.35 -1.64
C GLY A 36 -24.81 0.42 -2.93
N LEU A 37 -23.49 0.57 -2.87
CA LEU A 37 -22.64 0.52 -4.07
C LEU A 37 -22.41 -0.91 -4.52
N SER A 38 -22.40 -1.12 -5.85
CA SER A 38 -21.96 -2.37 -6.46
C SER A 38 -20.44 -2.52 -6.36
N LEU A 39 -19.92 -3.74 -6.50
CA LEU A 39 -18.46 -3.98 -6.46
C LEU A 39 -17.75 -3.35 -7.65
N LEU A 40 -18.40 -3.23 -8.82
CA LEU A 40 -17.89 -2.44 -9.94
C LEU A 40 -17.71 -0.97 -9.55
N GLN A 41 -18.73 -0.36 -8.92
CA GLN A 41 -18.66 1.04 -8.50
C GLN A 41 -17.53 1.24 -7.47
N ILE A 42 -17.40 0.33 -6.51
CA ILE A 42 -16.28 0.35 -5.53
C ILE A 42 -14.93 0.22 -6.23
N GLY A 43 -14.84 -0.66 -7.23
CA GLY A 43 -13.63 -0.79 -8.05
C GLY A 43 -13.30 0.48 -8.83
N LEU A 44 -14.32 1.17 -9.37
CA LEU A 44 -14.13 2.47 -10.04
C LEU A 44 -13.68 3.57 -9.07
N LEU A 45 -14.17 3.57 -7.81
CA LEU A 45 -13.70 4.48 -6.78
C LEU A 45 -12.20 4.28 -6.47
N GLU A 46 -11.74 3.03 -6.39
CA GLU A 46 -10.32 2.70 -6.22
C GLU A 46 -9.50 3.12 -7.45
N SER A 47 -10.05 2.95 -8.66
CA SER A 47 -9.42 3.45 -9.89
C SER A 47 -9.28 4.98 -9.88
N ILE A 48 -10.28 5.70 -9.37
CA ILE A 48 -10.22 7.16 -9.22
C ILE A 48 -9.14 7.56 -8.21
N PHE A 49 -9.04 6.86 -7.08
CA PHE A 49 -7.98 7.08 -6.10
C PHE A 49 -6.60 6.90 -6.72
N HIS A 50 -6.33 5.75 -7.34
CA HIS A 50 -5.03 5.45 -7.96
C HIS A 50 -4.73 6.37 -9.16
N GLY A 51 -5.74 6.69 -9.98
CA GLY A 51 -5.61 7.62 -11.10
C GLY A 51 -5.26 9.04 -10.63
N THR A 52 -5.94 9.52 -9.59
CA THR A 52 -5.65 10.83 -8.98
C THR A 52 -4.27 10.84 -8.33
N SER A 53 -3.91 9.79 -7.60
CA SER A 53 -2.59 9.67 -6.98
C SER A 53 -1.50 9.71 -8.05
N LEU A 54 -1.65 8.95 -9.14
CA LEU A 54 -0.71 8.91 -10.25
C LEU A 54 -0.54 10.29 -10.92
N LEU A 55 -1.63 10.98 -11.19
CA LEU A 55 -1.60 12.32 -11.82
C LEU A 55 -1.03 13.40 -10.89
N CYS A 56 -1.24 13.24 -9.58
CA CYS A 56 -0.81 14.21 -8.58
C CYS A 56 0.57 13.91 -8.00
N GLU A 57 1.19 12.77 -8.26
CA GLU A 57 2.50 12.40 -7.70
C GLU A 57 3.58 13.43 -8.04
N ILE A 58 3.64 13.89 -9.28
CA ILE A 58 4.61 14.91 -9.72
C ILE A 58 4.23 16.30 -9.21
N PRO A 59 2.99 16.80 -9.39
CA PRO A 59 2.60 18.08 -8.82
C PRO A 59 2.75 18.18 -7.31
N SER A 60 2.42 17.11 -6.56
CA SER A 60 2.57 17.11 -5.10
C SER A 60 4.03 17.12 -4.67
N GLY A 61 4.92 16.43 -5.39
CA GLY A 61 6.37 16.50 -5.17
C GLY A 61 6.90 17.94 -5.38
N MET A 62 6.49 18.59 -6.46
CA MET A 62 6.87 20.01 -6.72
C MET A 62 6.32 20.97 -5.65
N LEU A 63 5.11 20.73 -5.14
CA LEU A 63 4.54 21.47 -4.03
C LEU A 63 5.28 21.19 -2.72
N ALA A 64 5.66 19.94 -2.48
CA ALA A 64 6.44 19.53 -1.31
C ALA A 64 7.81 20.24 -1.25
N ASP A 65 8.42 20.49 -2.41
CA ASP A 65 9.68 21.24 -2.49
C ASP A 65 9.53 22.74 -2.24
N ARG A 66 8.36 23.31 -2.55
CA ARG A 66 8.07 24.73 -2.33
C ARG A 66 7.62 25.06 -0.91
N PHE A 67 6.87 24.17 -0.29
CA PHE A 67 6.33 24.37 1.05
C PHE A 67 7.21 23.72 2.12
N SER A 68 6.99 24.12 3.38
CA SER A 68 7.62 23.46 4.52
C SER A 68 7.07 22.05 4.69
N TYR A 69 7.84 21.15 5.30
CA TYR A 69 7.38 19.82 5.63
C TYR A 69 6.07 19.84 6.44
N LYS A 70 6.00 20.75 7.42
CA LYS A 70 4.79 20.90 8.25
C LYS A 70 3.58 21.31 7.42
N THR A 71 3.75 22.19 6.43
CA THR A 71 2.65 22.59 5.54
C THR A 71 2.10 21.39 4.77
N ASN A 72 2.98 20.54 4.23
CA ASN A 72 2.55 19.34 3.52
C ASN A 72 1.85 18.33 4.43
N LEU A 73 2.37 18.13 5.65
CA LEU A 73 1.72 17.29 6.64
C LEU A 73 0.34 17.84 7.07
N TYR A 74 0.19 19.16 7.19
CA TYR A 74 -1.13 19.79 7.42
C TYR A 74 -2.08 19.55 6.25
N LEU A 75 -1.63 19.74 5.02
CA LEU A 75 -2.45 19.48 3.83
C LEU A 75 -2.88 18.02 3.76
N ALA A 76 -1.98 17.09 4.07
CA ALA A 76 -2.32 15.67 4.17
C ALA A 76 -3.44 15.41 5.18
N ARG A 77 -3.33 15.95 6.39
CA ARG A 77 -4.36 15.75 7.44
C ARG A 77 -5.68 16.45 7.12
N LEU A 78 -5.65 17.66 6.58
CA LEU A 78 -6.85 18.38 6.14
C LEU A 78 -7.56 17.66 5.00
N SER A 79 -6.81 17.11 4.04
CA SER A 79 -7.37 16.28 2.97
C SER A 79 -7.99 14.99 3.52
N SER A 80 -7.35 14.31 4.49
CA SER A 80 -7.91 13.14 5.17
C SER A 80 -9.24 13.46 5.88
N ILE A 81 -9.31 14.58 6.59
CA ILE A 81 -10.55 15.06 7.23
C ILE A 81 -11.61 15.34 6.16
N GLY A 82 -11.27 16.09 5.12
CA GLY A 82 -12.18 16.43 4.04
C GLY A 82 -12.75 15.20 3.34
N SER A 83 -11.90 14.22 3.02
CA SER A 83 -12.32 12.92 2.46
C SER A 83 -13.28 12.18 3.40
N SER A 84 -12.93 12.07 4.69
CA SER A 84 -13.77 11.38 5.68
C SER A 84 -15.14 12.05 5.83
N ILE A 85 -15.19 13.38 5.82
CA ILE A 85 -16.45 14.15 5.85
C ILE A 85 -17.28 13.85 4.61
N LEU A 86 -16.69 13.90 3.40
CA LEU A 86 -17.40 13.59 2.16
C LEU A 86 -17.93 12.16 2.15
N ILE A 87 -17.18 11.19 2.68
CA ILE A 87 -17.63 9.81 2.81
C ILE A 87 -18.85 9.71 3.73
N LEU A 88 -18.84 10.39 4.87
CA LEU A 88 -19.98 10.40 5.80
C LEU A 88 -21.24 11.05 5.19
N PHE A 89 -21.07 12.09 4.39
CA PHE A 89 -22.18 12.76 3.71
C PHE A 89 -22.61 12.09 2.38
N GLY A 90 -21.88 11.09 1.91
CA GLY A 90 -22.09 10.47 0.60
C GLY A 90 -23.43 9.74 0.45
N GLN A 91 -23.94 9.11 1.53
CA GLN A 91 -25.26 8.44 1.58
C GLN A 91 -25.57 7.58 0.34
N GLY A 92 -24.61 6.81 -0.16
CA GLY A 92 -24.76 5.98 -1.35
C GLY A 92 -24.55 6.71 -2.69
N ASN A 93 -24.27 8.00 -2.69
CA ASN A 93 -24.02 8.74 -3.94
C ASN A 93 -22.58 8.49 -4.44
N PHE A 94 -22.46 7.80 -5.56
CA PHE A 94 -21.19 7.47 -6.19
C PHE A 94 -20.28 8.69 -6.44
N TRP A 95 -20.86 9.80 -6.93
CA TRP A 95 -20.07 10.98 -7.29
C TRP A 95 -19.48 11.71 -6.08
N ILE A 96 -20.19 11.71 -4.96
CA ILE A 96 -19.65 12.26 -3.70
C ILE A 96 -18.49 11.39 -3.22
N TYR A 97 -18.64 10.07 -3.29
CA TYR A 97 -17.55 9.14 -2.96
C TYR A 97 -16.37 9.27 -3.93
N ALA A 98 -16.62 9.49 -5.23
CA ALA A 98 -15.56 9.74 -6.21
C ALA A 98 -14.72 10.98 -5.85
N ILE A 99 -15.37 12.10 -5.47
CA ILE A 99 -14.67 13.30 -4.99
C ILE A 99 -13.93 12.99 -3.68
N ALA A 100 -14.53 12.23 -2.77
CA ALA A 100 -13.87 11.83 -1.52
C ALA A 100 -12.60 11.02 -1.79
N MET A 101 -12.62 10.10 -2.77
CA MET A 101 -11.45 9.31 -3.15
C MET A 101 -10.35 10.16 -3.80
N MET A 102 -10.70 11.17 -4.61
CA MET A 102 -9.74 12.15 -5.13
C MET A 102 -9.04 12.93 -4.00
N VAL A 103 -9.83 13.41 -3.03
CA VAL A 103 -9.30 14.14 -1.86
C VAL A 103 -8.45 13.22 -0.98
N ASN A 104 -8.82 11.94 -0.87
CA ASN A 104 -8.02 10.95 -0.15
C ASN A 104 -6.68 10.67 -0.82
N ALA A 105 -6.64 10.63 -2.16
CA ALA A 105 -5.40 10.51 -2.92
C ALA A 105 -4.45 11.69 -2.66
N TRP A 106 -4.97 12.91 -2.53
CA TRP A 106 -4.16 14.07 -2.13
C TRP A 106 -3.58 13.90 -0.73
N SER A 107 -4.38 13.41 0.23
CA SER A 107 -3.87 13.10 1.58
C SER A 107 -2.67 12.17 1.52
N TYR A 108 -2.77 11.09 0.76
CA TYR A 108 -1.69 10.12 0.57
C TYR A 108 -0.45 10.75 -0.07
N ASN A 109 -0.63 11.51 -1.16
CA ASN A 109 0.48 12.11 -1.90
C ASN A 109 1.22 13.19 -1.11
N PHE A 110 0.53 14.02 -0.31
CA PHE A 110 1.18 15.02 0.54
C PHE A 110 1.95 14.40 1.71
N ASP A 111 1.54 13.24 2.21
CA ASP A 111 2.24 12.52 3.29
C ASP A 111 3.41 11.72 2.75
N SER A 112 3.24 11.09 1.59
CA SER A 112 4.23 10.23 0.94
C SER A 112 5.55 11.00 0.68
N GLY A 113 6.64 10.46 1.21
CA GLY A 113 7.96 11.09 1.14
C GLY A 113 8.18 12.24 2.13
N THR A 114 7.16 13.03 2.48
CA THR A 114 7.29 14.17 3.41
C THR A 114 7.64 13.70 4.81
N SER A 115 6.92 12.73 5.38
CA SER A 115 7.17 12.17 6.71
C SER A 115 8.56 11.56 6.81
N THR A 116 9.00 10.81 5.79
CA THR A 116 10.32 10.17 5.74
C THR A 116 11.45 11.20 5.67
N ALA A 117 11.30 12.23 4.83
CA ALA A 117 12.28 13.30 4.70
C ALA A 117 12.36 14.17 5.96
N PHE A 118 11.20 14.51 6.55
CA PHE A 118 11.14 15.23 7.83
C PHE A 118 11.83 14.46 8.95
N LEU A 119 11.65 13.12 9.00
CA LEU A 119 12.34 12.26 9.96
C LEU A 119 13.86 12.30 9.77
N PHE A 120 14.31 12.15 8.51
CA PHE A 120 15.74 12.14 8.20
C PHE A 120 16.41 13.47 8.61
N ASP A 121 15.86 14.59 8.16
CA ASP A 121 16.41 15.92 8.47
C ASP A 121 16.34 16.22 9.97
N SER A 122 15.24 15.83 10.65
CA SER A 122 15.16 15.95 12.12
C SER A 122 16.20 15.11 12.85
N ALA A 123 16.54 13.92 12.34
CA ALA A 123 17.57 13.07 12.93
C ALA A 123 18.98 13.66 12.70
N VAL A 124 19.24 14.24 11.52
CA VAL A 124 20.50 14.96 11.22
C VAL A 124 20.66 16.16 12.16
N GLU A 125 19.66 17.03 12.24
CA GLU A 125 19.66 18.23 13.10
C GLU A 125 19.74 17.91 14.61
N ALA A 126 19.24 16.72 14.99
CA ALA A 126 19.35 16.21 16.36
C ALA A 126 20.71 15.55 16.67
N GLY A 127 21.63 15.47 15.69
CA GLY A 127 22.90 14.76 15.81
C GLY A 127 22.75 13.23 15.94
N GLN A 128 21.69 12.66 15.38
CA GLN A 128 21.37 11.23 15.46
C GLN A 128 21.34 10.53 14.08
N LYS A 129 22.03 11.09 13.08
CA LYS A 129 22.11 10.54 11.73
C LYS A 129 22.50 9.06 11.72
N ASP A 130 23.50 8.66 12.51
CA ASP A 130 23.98 7.27 12.59
C ASP A 130 22.94 6.29 13.15
N ARG A 131 21.95 6.81 13.87
CA ARG A 131 20.83 6.03 14.43
C ARG A 131 19.57 6.07 13.57
N TYR A 132 19.61 6.73 12.42
CA TYR A 132 18.45 6.91 11.55
C TYR A 132 17.75 5.58 11.23
N LEU A 133 18.50 4.55 10.84
CA LEU A 133 17.94 3.23 10.51
C LEU A 133 17.18 2.62 11.71
N GLN A 134 17.73 2.74 12.92
CA GLN A 134 17.07 2.22 14.13
C GLN A 134 15.77 2.98 14.42
N ILE A 135 15.80 4.32 14.28
CA ILE A 135 14.65 5.19 14.50
C ILE A 135 13.56 4.90 13.46
N SER A 136 13.92 4.84 12.18
CA SER A 136 13.00 4.53 11.09
C SER A 136 12.35 3.15 11.24
N SER A 137 13.16 2.13 11.60
CA SER A 137 12.63 0.78 11.86
C SER A 137 11.68 0.74 13.05
N PHE A 138 11.98 1.48 14.12
CA PHE A 138 11.08 1.62 15.27
C PHE A 138 9.75 2.26 14.87
N LEU A 139 9.77 3.37 14.10
CA LEU A 139 8.56 4.05 13.63
C LEU A 139 7.73 3.14 12.71
N SER A 140 8.37 2.40 11.81
CA SER A 140 7.67 1.41 10.98
C SER A 140 7.00 0.32 11.82
N GLY A 141 7.66 -0.14 12.90
CA GLY A 141 7.06 -1.06 13.87
C GLY A 141 5.85 -0.46 14.58
N VAL A 142 5.94 0.80 14.99
CA VAL A 142 4.81 1.54 15.60
C VAL A 142 3.63 1.60 14.61
N ALA A 143 3.88 1.98 13.36
CA ALA A 143 2.86 2.06 12.31
C ALA A 143 2.15 0.71 12.11
N GLU A 144 2.90 -0.42 12.06
CA GLU A 144 2.32 -1.75 11.86
C GLU A 144 1.47 -2.22 13.04
N VAL A 145 1.97 -2.06 14.27
CA VAL A 145 1.19 -2.36 15.47
C VAL A 145 -0.09 -1.54 15.52
N THR A 146 0.01 -0.25 15.20
CA THR A 146 -1.12 0.68 15.23
C THR A 146 -2.15 0.34 14.15
N ARG A 147 -1.71 -0.03 12.95
CA ARG A 147 -2.58 -0.50 11.87
C ARG A 147 -3.37 -1.73 12.29
N THR A 148 -2.69 -2.70 12.88
CA THR A 148 -3.32 -3.91 13.43
C THR A 148 -4.37 -3.58 14.47
N LEU A 149 -4.03 -2.76 15.47
CA LEU A 149 -4.97 -2.37 16.52
C LEU A 149 -6.20 -1.66 15.97
N GLY A 150 -6.01 -0.72 15.04
CA GLY A 150 -7.10 -0.03 14.38
C GLY A 150 -8.02 -0.96 13.59
N THR A 151 -7.45 -1.91 12.84
CA THR A 151 -8.23 -2.91 12.09
C THR A 151 -9.01 -3.84 13.03
N VAL A 152 -8.42 -4.24 14.16
CA VAL A 152 -9.11 -5.04 15.20
C VAL A 152 -10.28 -4.25 15.79
N VAL A 153 -10.09 -2.96 16.12
CA VAL A 153 -11.17 -2.09 16.60
C VAL A 153 -12.26 -1.93 15.54
N ALA A 154 -11.89 -1.72 14.27
CA ALA A 154 -12.82 -1.62 13.17
C ALA A 154 -13.69 -2.87 13.00
N GLY A 155 -13.13 -4.05 13.26
CA GLY A 155 -13.86 -5.33 13.24
C GLY A 155 -15.05 -5.37 14.19
N PHE A 156 -14.99 -4.69 15.34
CA PHE A 156 -16.14 -4.57 16.26
C PHE A 156 -17.26 -3.66 15.71
N LEU A 157 -16.98 -2.84 14.70
CA LEU A 157 -17.90 -1.83 14.16
C LEU A 157 -18.61 -2.28 12.87
N ILE A 158 -18.37 -3.49 12.37
CA ILE A 158 -18.85 -3.94 11.05
C ILE A 158 -20.38 -4.06 10.94
N HIS A 159 -21.09 -4.26 12.07
CA HIS A 159 -22.53 -4.39 12.09
C HIS A 159 -23.22 -3.05 12.38
N GLY A 160 -23.39 -2.23 11.34
CA GLY A 160 -24.15 -0.99 11.40
C GLY A 160 -23.45 0.21 12.05
N ALA A 161 -22.19 0.06 12.47
CA ALA A 161 -21.43 1.11 13.14
C ALA A 161 -20.19 1.58 12.35
N LEU A 162 -20.02 1.17 11.08
CA LEU A 162 -18.84 1.52 10.27
C LEU A 162 -18.69 3.03 10.04
N ALA A 163 -19.75 3.82 10.10
CA ALA A 163 -19.63 5.28 10.04
C ALA A 163 -18.76 5.85 11.17
N TRP A 164 -18.74 5.23 12.36
CA TRP A 164 -17.88 5.64 13.47
C TRP A 164 -16.40 5.55 13.13
N THR A 165 -15.99 4.66 12.20
CA THR A 165 -14.60 4.56 11.78
C THR A 165 -14.10 5.87 11.15
N TYR A 166 -14.95 6.56 10.40
CA TYR A 166 -14.62 7.86 9.80
C TYR A 166 -14.65 9.01 10.82
N TYR A 167 -15.56 9.00 11.80
CA TYR A 167 -15.53 9.97 12.91
C TYR A 167 -14.24 9.82 13.74
N ILE A 168 -13.83 8.58 14.02
CA ILE A 168 -12.56 8.30 14.70
C ILE A 168 -11.38 8.78 13.86
N ALA A 169 -11.37 8.51 12.54
CA ALA A 169 -10.33 8.97 11.63
C ALA A 169 -10.20 10.49 11.59
N ILE A 170 -11.32 11.23 11.63
CA ILE A 170 -11.34 12.70 11.76
C ILE A 170 -10.70 13.11 13.10
N GLY A 171 -11.10 12.49 14.21
CA GLY A 171 -10.54 12.77 15.53
C GLY A 171 -9.03 12.54 15.60
N LEU A 172 -8.55 11.42 15.04
CA LEU A 172 -7.12 11.10 14.93
C LEU A 172 -6.37 12.11 14.06
N SER A 173 -6.97 12.54 12.95
CA SER A 173 -6.38 13.57 12.07
C SER A 173 -6.27 14.93 12.77
N LEU A 174 -7.24 15.29 13.60
CA LEU A 174 -7.17 16.50 14.44
C LEU A 174 -6.05 16.41 15.49
N ILE A 175 -5.87 15.24 16.12
CA ILE A 175 -4.74 14.99 17.03
C ILE A 175 -3.41 15.08 16.25
N SER A 176 -3.35 14.53 15.05
CA SER A 176 -2.17 14.66 14.15
C SER A 176 -1.82 16.12 13.89
N ILE A 177 -2.79 16.97 13.60
CA ILE A 177 -2.59 18.43 13.40
C ILE A 177 -1.96 19.08 14.63
N LEU A 178 -2.43 18.72 15.85
CA LEU A 178 -1.82 19.21 17.09
C LEU A 178 -0.39 18.73 17.27
N LEU A 179 -0.10 17.46 16.94
CA LEU A 179 1.28 16.93 16.98
C LEU A 179 2.19 17.68 16.01
N ILE A 180 1.76 17.90 14.77
CA ILE A 180 2.51 18.65 13.76
C ILE A 180 2.76 20.10 14.23
N PHE A 181 1.79 20.72 14.89
CA PHE A 181 1.95 22.07 15.46
C PHE A 181 3.11 22.12 16.47
N LEU A 182 3.28 21.07 17.27
CA LEU A 182 4.32 20.99 18.31
C LEU A 182 5.71 20.67 17.75
N MET A 183 5.83 20.18 16.50
CA MET A 183 7.10 19.87 15.85
C MET A 183 7.88 21.14 15.50
N LYS A 184 9.21 21.03 15.44
CA LYS A 184 10.11 22.06 14.91
C LYS A 184 10.43 21.75 13.45
N GLU A 185 10.24 22.71 12.55
CA GLU A 185 10.63 22.57 11.14
C GLU A 185 12.17 22.44 11.05
N PRO A 186 12.73 21.43 10.35
CA PRO A 186 14.16 21.36 10.07
C PRO A 186 14.64 22.55 9.22
N GLU A 187 15.84 23.05 9.53
CA GLU A 187 16.43 24.20 8.84
C GLU A 187 17.18 23.76 7.57
N SER A 188 17.80 22.58 7.59
CA SER A 188 18.44 21.99 6.44
C SER A 188 17.41 21.36 5.52
N LYS A 189 17.01 22.06 4.48
CA LYS A 189 16.52 21.34 3.28
C LYS A 189 17.78 20.77 2.63
N SER A 190 17.89 19.46 2.51
CA SER A 190 18.99 18.86 1.77
C SER A 190 19.00 19.42 0.36
N ASP A 191 20.02 20.21 0.01
CA ASP A 191 20.21 20.80 -1.34
C ASP A 191 20.35 19.73 -2.45
N GLU A 192 20.42 18.45 -2.08
CA GLU A 192 20.52 17.31 -2.98
C GLU A 192 19.19 16.88 -3.64
N ARG A 193 18.06 17.55 -3.35
CA ARG A 193 16.84 17.30 -4.12
C ARG A 193 17.03 17.89 -5.51
N SER A 194 17.66 17.14 -6.39
CA SER A 194 17.64 17.43 -7.82
C SER A 194 16.17 17.60 -8.23
N HIS A 195 15.79 18.82 -8.58
CA HIS A 195 14.49 19.09 -9.19
C HIS A 195 14.38 18.30 -10.50
N LEU A 196 13.98 17.02 -10.39
CA LEU A 196 13.72 16.19 -11.56
C LEU A 196 12.48 16.77 -12.23
N THR A 197 12.70 17.61 -13.23
CA THR A 197 11.63 18.07 -14.10
C THR A 197 10.96 16.86 -14.73
N LEU A 198 9.62 16.89 -14.88
CA LEU A 198 8.86 15.82 -15.57
C LEU A 198 9.55 15.37 -16.86
N LYS A 199 10.06 16.34 -17.64
CA LYS A 199 10.84 16.09 -18.86
C LYS A 199 12.05 15.20 -18.58
N ARG A 200 12.80 15.46 -17.50
CA ARG A 200 13.99 14.67 -17.15
C ARG A 200 13.61 13.25 -16.70
N ILE A 201 12.51 13.11 -15.95
CA ILE A 201 11.99 11.79 -15.58
C ILE A 201 11.63 11.00 -16.83
N LEU A 202 10.90 11.60 -17.78
CA LEU A 202 10.51 10.95 -19.03
C LEU A 202 11.74 10.60 -19.91
N GLU A 203 12.75 11.44 -19.92
CA GLU A 203 14.01 11.16 -20.62
C GLU A 203 14.74 9.94 -20.00
N VAL A 204 14.86 9.90 -18.67
CA VAL A 204 15.46 8.76 -17.94
C VAL A 204 14.66 7.48 -18.21
N VAL A 205 13.34 7.54 -18.10
CA VAL A 205 12.48 6.37 -18.37
C VAL A 205 12.66 5.88 -19.80
N LYS A 206 12.66 6.80 -20.77
CA LYS A 206 12.86 6.44 -22.19
C LYS A 206 14.22 5.81 -22.43
N GLN A 207 15.27 6.36 -21.85
CA GLN A 207 16.63 5.83 -21.95
C GLN A 207 16.72 4.43 -21.33
N GLU A 208 16.30 4.27 -20.07
CA GLU A 208 16.32 2.97 -19.39
C GLU A 208 15.44 1.92 -20.11
N TRP A 209 14.29 2.34 -20.65
CA TRP A 209 13.45 1.45 -21.47
C TRP A 209 14.19 0.97 -22.73
N GLN A 210 14.94 1.85 -23.38
CA GLN A 210 15.71 1.47 -24.60
C GLN A 210 16.91 0.59 -24.26
N GLU A 211 17.59 0.85 -23.15
CA GLU A 211 18.79 0.11 -22.74
C GLU A 211 18.43 -1.21 -22.03
N LYS A 212 17.38 -1.23 -21.20
CA LYS A 212 17.02 -2.37 -20.34
C LYS A 212 15.51 -2.70 -20.41
N PRO A 213 14.94 -3.00 -21.59
CA PRO A 213 13.50 -3.28 -21.72
C PRO A 213 13.05 -4.47 -20.87
N VAL A 214 13.93 -5.45 -20.66
CA VAL A 214 13.66 -6.64 -19.84
C VAL A 214 13.31 -6.27 -18.40
N LEU A 215 13.94 -5.22 -17.84
CA LEU A 215 13.65 -4.75 -16.48
C LEU A 215 12.20 -4.26 -16.36
N PHE A 216 11.69 -3.53 -17.34
CA PHE A 216 10.31 -3.03 -17.34
C PHE A 216 9.28 -4.18 -17.48
N TYR A 217 9.53 -5.15 -18.36
CA TYR A 217 8.68 -6.33 -18.46
C TYR A 217 8.70 -7.16 -17.19
N TRP A 218 9.85 -7.27 -16.54
CA TRP A 218 10.02 -7.94 -15.27
C TRP A 218 9.19 -7.22 -14.17
N MET A 219 9.37 -5.91 -14.00
CA MET A 219 8.60 -5.10 -13.06
C MET A 219 7.10 -5.19 -13.33
N LEU A 220 6.67 -5.02 -14.58
CA LEU A 220 5.25 -5.10 -14.97
C LEU A 220 4.64 -6.47 -14.66
N THR A 221 5.36 -7.57 -14.91
CA THR A 221 4.90 -8.92 -14.59
C THR A 221 4.64 -9.06 -13.10
N TYR A 222 5.56 -8.59 -12.25
CA TYR A 222 5.40 -8.63 -10.81
C TYR A 222 4.22 -7.78 -10.33
N GLN A 223 4.03 -6.59 -10.89
CA GLN A 223 2.94 -5.70 -10.47
C GLN A 223 1.57 -6.24 -10.91
N LEU A 224 1.43 -6.72 -12.15
CA LEU A 224 0.18 -7.29 -12.64
C LEU A 224 -0.23 -8.55 -11.86
N VAL A 225 0.69 -9.50 -11.73
CA VAL A 225 0.39 -10.76 -11.03
C VAL A 225 0.22 -10.53 -9.53
N GLY A 226 1.05 -9.65 -8.92
CA GLY A 226 0.92 -9.26 -7.53
C GLY A 226 -0.43 -8.59 -7.24
N THR A 227 -0.92 -7.73 -8.14
CA THR A 227 -2.26 -7.14 -8.03
C THR A 227 -3.36 -8.22 -8.06
N ILE A 228 -3.26 -9.22 -8.93
CA ILE A 228 -4.22 -10.35 -8.95
C ILE A 228 -4.18 -11.12 -7.63
N MET A 229 -2.99 -11.38 -7.07
CA MET A 229 -2.84 -12.09 -5.80
C MET A 229 -3.53 -11.35 -4.63
N CYS A 230 -3.54 -10.02 -4.62
CA CYS A 230 -4.16 -9.26 -3.53
C CYS A 230 -5.67 -9.01 -3.71
N MET A 231 -6.29 -9.40 -4.83
CA MET A 231 -7.72 -9.14 -5.05
C MET A 231 -8.61 -9.81 -4.00
N PHE A 232 -8.27 -11.02 -3.55
CA PHE A 232 -9.03 -11.68 -2.50
C PHE A 232 -8.99 -10.90 -1.18
N TYR A 233 -7.86 -10.32 -0.82
CA TYR A 233 -7.70 -9.49 0.38
C TYR A 233 -8.70 -8.31 0.41
N PHE A 234 -9.01 -7.74 -0.73
CA PHE A 234 -9.97 -6.63 -0.80
C PHE A 234 -11.42 -7.13 -0.80
N TYR A 235 -11.74 -8.06 -1.70
CA TYR A 235 -13.13 -8.47 -1.92
C TYR A 235 -13.69 -9.46 -0.90
N TYR A 236 -12.84 -10.10 -0.04
CA TYR A 236 -13.31 -11.01 1.02
C TYR A 236 -14.25 -10.29 2.01
N GLN A 237 -14.14 -8.96 2.15
CA GLN A 237 -14.98 -8.15 3.03
C GLN A 237 -16.47 -8.33 2.77
N GLN A 238 -16.85 -8.65 1.52
CA GLN A 238 -18.23 -9.01 1.18
C GLN A 238 -18.74 -10.26 1.95
N LYS A 239 -17.84 -11.13 2.38
CA LYS A 239 -18.17 -12.43 3.00
C LYS A 239 -18.03 -12.45 4.53
N ILE A 240 -17.51 -11.39 5.13
CA ILE A 240 -17.34 -11.33 6.59
C ILE A 240 -18.57 -10.80 7.32
N SER A 241 -19.55 -10.21 6.61
CA SER A 241 -20.78 -9.70 7.20
C SER A 241 -21.60 -10.75 7.94
N ASP A 242 -21.41 -12.03 7.61
CA ASP A 242 -22.11 -13.15 8.25
C ASP A 242 -21.46 -13.60 9.58
N LEU A 243 -20.28 -13.06 9.91
CA LEU A 243 -19.53 -13.38 11.13
C LEU A 243 -19.87 -12.38 12.25
N ALA A 244 -19.84 -12.85 13.49
CA ALA A 244 -19.95 -11.94 14.64
C ALA A 244 -18.75 -10.95 14.71
N SER A 245 -18.96 -9.72 15.15
CA SER A 245 -17.92 -8.68 15.20
C SER A 245 -16.64 -9.13 15.91
N TRP A 246 -16.76 -9.83 17.05
CA TRP A 246 -15.59 -10.33 17.77
C TRP A 246 -14.80 -11.39 16.98
N GLN A 247 -15.48 -12.19 16.15
CA GLN A 247 -14.83 -13.17 15.28
C GLN A 247 -13.99 -12.46 14.22
N VAL A 248 -14.55 -11.42 13.59
CA VAL A 248 -13.80 -10.62 12.61
C VAL A 248 -12.58 -9.97 13.25
N SER A 249 -12.73 -9.37 14.42
CA SER A 249 -11.60 -8.75 15.15
C SER A 249 -10.52 -9.78 15.51
N LEU A 250 -10.91 -10.97 15.95
CA LEU A 250 -9.97 -12.06 16.24
C LEU A 250 -9.22 -12.51 14.99
N ILE A 251 -9.92 -12.61 13.87
CA ILE A 251 -9.35 -12.97 12.57
C ILE A 251 -8.31 -11.95 12.12
N MET A 252 -8.60 -10.65 12.27
CA MET A 252 -7.64 -9.59 11.94
C MET A 252 -6.38 -9.69 12.80
N LEU A 253 -6.54 -9.98 14.09
CA LEU A 253 -5.42 -10.18 15.01
C LEU A 253 -4.56 -11.40 14.61
N ILE A 254 -5.21 -12.54 14.32
CA ILE A 254 -4.53 -13.75 13.85
C ILE A 254 -3.82 -13.48 12.51
N GLY A 255 -4.50 -12.79 11.57
CA GLY A 255 -3.93 -12.41 10.28
C GLY A 255 -2.66 -11.57 10.41
N SER A 256 -2.64 -10.63 11.35
CA SER A 256 -1.44 -9.84 11.65
C SER A 256 -0.30 -10.70 12.20
N GLY A 257 -0.59 -11.70 13.04
CA GLY A 257 0.40 -12.68 13.48
C GLY A 257 0.99 -13.49 12.31
N PHE A 258 0.13 -13.94 11.38
CA PHE A 258 0.58 -14.62 10.16
C PHE A 258 1.44 -13.71 9.27
N ASN A 259 1.12 -12.43 9.15
CA ASN A 259 1.92 -11.48 8.39
C ASN A 259 3.30 -11.27 9.00
N LEU A 260 3.40 -11.12 10.33
CA LEU A 260 4.70 -11.01 11.00
C LEU A 260 5.56 -12.26 10.78
N LEU A 261 4.96 -13.45 10.90
CA LEU A 261 5.63 -14.71 10.60
C LEU A 261 6.07 -14.77 9.13
N ALA A 262 5.22 -14.36 8.19
CA ALA A 262 5.51 -14.34 6.77
C ALA A 262 6.69 -13.43 6.43
N VAL A 263 6.75 -12.23 7.00
CA VAL A 263 7.88 -11.29 6.83
C VAL A 263 9.18 -11.88 7.41
N TYR A 264 9.11 -12.54 8.57
CA TYR A 264 10.26 -13.24 9.11
C TYR A 264 10.73 -14.37 8.17
N LEU A 265 9.81 -15.20 7.67
CA LEU A 265 10.12 -16.26 6.71
C LEU A 265 10.69 -15.70 5.40
N ALA A 266 10.17 -14.57 4.91
CA ALA A 266 10.70 -13.89 3.73
C ALA A 266 12.19 -13.57 3.90
N SER A 267 12.60 -13.09 5.08
CA SER A 267 14.00 -12.80 5.38
C SER A 267 14.91 -14.04 5.35
N GLN A 268 14.40 -15.22 5.70
CA GLN A 268 15.16 -16.47 5.63
C GLN A 268 15.18 -17.06 4.22
N ILE A 269 14.03 -17.02 3.54
CA ILE A 269 13.89 -17.51 2.15
C ILE A 269 14.76 -16.67 1.21
N GLY A 270 14.72 -15.33 1.32
CA GLY A 270 15.47 -14.41 0.47
C GLY A 270 17.00 -14.50 0.59
N LYS A 271 17.52 -15.15 1.66
CA LYS A 271 18.95 -15.47 1.77
C LYS A 271 19.41 -16.58 0.83
N LYS A 272 18.49 -17.43 0.39
CA LYS A 272 18.82 -18.64 -0.42
C LYS A 272 18.22 -18.58 -1.81
N TRP A 273 17.09 -17.91 -1.97
CA TRP A 273 16.28 -17.93 -3.17
C TRP A 273 15.93 -16.49 -3.58
N ASN A 274 16.05 -16.19 -4.86
CA ASN A 274 15.67 -14.89 -5.42
C ASN A 274 14.16 -14.85 -5.74
N SER A 275 13.66 -13.65 -6.01
CA SER A 275 12.26 -13.43 -6.34
C SER A 275 11.79 -14.22 -7.55
N ASN A 276 12.63 -14.39 -8.59
CA ASN A 276 12.27 -15.13 -9.81
C ASN A 276 11.99 -16.61 -9.56
N GLN A 277 12.56 -17.19 -8.48
CA GLN A 277 12.34 -18.58 -8.06
C GLN A 277 11.13 -18.68 -7.11
N VAL A 278 11.03 -17.74 -6.17
CA VAL A 278 10.01 -17.78 -5.10
C VAL A 278 8.65 -17.36 -5.62
N PHE A 279 8.57 -16.30 -6.41
CA PHE A 279 7.31 -15.71 -6.83
C PHE A 279 6.39 -16.67 -7.61
N PRO A 280 6.86 -17.44 -8.62
CA PRO A 280 5.99 -18.42 -9.29
C PRO A 280 5.37 -19.44 -8.33
N ILE A 281 6.15 -19.89 -7.32
CA ILE A 281 5.67 -20.83 -6.30
C ILE A 281 4.58 -20.18 -5.44
N LEU A 282 4.78 -18.92 -5.00
CA LEU A 282 3.79 -18.21 -4.21
C LEU A 282 2.50 -17.95 -5.00
N VAL A 283 2.61 -17.65 -6.30
CA VAL A 283 1.45 -17.50 -7.21
C VAL A 283 0.69 -18.81 -7.33
N ALA A 284 1.36 -19.94 -7.52
CA ALA A 284 0.73 -21.26 -7.58
C ALA A 284 0.04 -21.63 -6.26
N LEU A 285 0.69 -21.37 -5.12
CA LEU A 285 0.11 -21.60 -3.79
C LEU A 285 -1.11 -20.69 -3.55
N THR A 286 -1.08 -19.45 -4.02
CA THR A 286 -2.25 -18.56 -4.00
C THR A 286 -3.39 -19.16 -4.84
N GLY A 287 -3.10 -19.67 -6.03
CA GLY A 287 -4.07 -20.37 -6.86
C GLY A 287 -4.70 -21.57 -6.15
N LEU A 288 -3.88 -22.40 -5.52
CA LEU A 288 -4.37 -23.53 -4.74
C LEU A 288 -5.23 -23.10 -3.54
N ALA A 289 -4.83 -22.04 -2.82
CA ALA A 289 -5.62 -21.49 -1.72
C ALA A 289 -7.00 -21.00 -2.20
N LEU A 290 -7.07 -20.36 -3.36
CA LEU A 290 -8.32 -19.84 -3.93
C LEU A 290 -9.33 -20.96 -4.24
N PHE A 291 -8.92 -22.21 -4.51
CA PHE A 291 -9.87 -23.32 -4.68
C PHE A 291 -10.68 -23.63 -3.43
N LEU A 292 -10.19 -23.29 -2.23
CA LEU A 292 -10.96 -23.46 -0.99
C LEU A 292 -12.24 -22.61 -0.98
N VAL A 293 -12.33 -21.55 -1.80
CA VAL A 293 -13.55 -20.73 -1.95
C VAL A 293 -14.75 -21.59 -2.39
N GLY A 294 -14.50 -22.68 -3.12
CA GLY A 294 -15.51 -23.63 -3.58
C GLY A 294 -16.27 -24.34 -2.46
N ALA A 295 -15.71 -24.41 -1.25
CA ALA A 295 -16.41 -24.98 -0.09
C ALA A 295 -17.55 -24.07 0.42
N LYS A 296 -17.61 -22.80 0.02
CA LYS A 296 -18.67 -21.82 0.32
C LYS A 296 -18.97 -21.64 1.82
N THR A 297 -17.99 -21.87 2.67
CA THR A 297 -18.12 -21.71 4.12
C THR A 297 -17.36 -20.49 4.63
N PRO A 298 -17.81 -19.83 5.71
CA PRO A 298 -17.05 -18.72 6.30
C PRO A 298 -15.62 -19.12 6.67
N PHE A 299 -15.43 -20.33 7.18
CA PHE A 299 -14.11 -20.86 7.51
C PHE A 299 -13.19 -20.97 6.29
N ALA A 300 -13.72 -21.40 5.14
CA ALA A 300 -12.95 -21.49 3.91
C ALA A 300 -12.53 -20.08 3.42
N TYR A 301 -13.44 -19.12 3.40
CA TYR A 301 -13.11 -17.73 3.01
C TYR A 301 -12.05 -17.12 3.91
N LEU A 302 -12.14 -17.40 5.20
CA LEU A 302 -11.18 -16.98 6.19
C LEU A 302 -9.80 -17.60 5.98
N SER A 303 -9.76 -18.92 5.75
CA SER A 303 -8.51 -19.62 5.46
C SER A 303 -7.84 -19.06 4.20
N VAL A 304 -8.61 -18.79 3.16
CA VAL A 304 -8.10 -18.16 1.92
C VAL A 304 -7.54 -16.76 2.23
N TYR A 305 -8.25 -15.95 3.01
CA TYR A 305 -7.77 -14.62 3.41
C TYR A 305 -6.42 -14.70 4.13
N LEU A 306 -6.30 -15.57 5.13
CA LEU A 306 -5.07 -15.71 5.91
C LEU A 306 -3.90 -16.20 5.04
N LEU A 307 -4.15 -17.21 4.20
CA LEU A 307 -3.12 -17.81 3.34
C LEU A 307 -2.66 -16.82 2.27
N THR A 308 -3.58 -16.21 1.51
CA THR A 308 -3.22 -15.31 0.41
C THR A 308 -2.50 -14.07 0.92
N ASN A 309 -2.92 -13.53 2.07
CA ASN A 309 -2.28 -12.38 2.69
C ASN A 309 -0.85 -12.72 3.19
N ALA A 310 -0.68 -13.88 3.82
CA ALA A 310 0.65 -14.34 4.25
C ALA A 310 1.58 -14.60 3.05
N LEU A 311 1.10 -15.23 1.97
CA LEU A 311 1.87 -15.47 0.75
C LEU A 311 2.31 -14.14 0.09
N TYR A 312 1.42 -13.14 0.07
CA TYR A 312 1.74 -11.81 -0.42
C TYR A 312 2.78 -11.10 0.46
N ALA A 313 2.69 -11.26 1.78
CA ALA A 313 3.66 -10.69 2.73
C ALA A 313 5.06 -11.33 2.64
N VAL A 314 5.16 -12.59 2.19
CA VAL A 314 6.46 -13.23 1.87
C VAL A 314 7.04 -12.64 0.57
N TYR A 315 6.21 -12.43 -0.42
CA TYR A 315 6.62 -11.98 -1.75
C TYR A 315 7.27 -10.60 -1.74
N GLN A 316 6.63 -9.61 -1.12
CA GLN A 316 7.01 -8.20 -1.23
C GLN A 316 8.47 -7.91 -0.81
N PRO A 317 8.95 -8.32 0.37
CA PRO A 317 10.31 -7.99 0.78
C PRO A 317 11.38 -8.61 -0.16
N ILE A 318 11.15 -9.84 -0.64
CA ILE A 318 12.08 -10.53 -1.56
C ILE A 318 12.12 -9.80 -2.89
N TYR A 319 10.96 -9.44 -3.43
CA TYR A 319 10.87 -8.68 -4.67
C TYR A 319 11.59 -7.32 -4.59
N TYR A 320 11.30 -6.53 -3.55
CA TYR A 320 11.92 -5.21 -3.39
C TYR A 320 13.42 -5.28 -3.16
N ASN A 321 13.92 -6.32 -2.51
CA ASN A 321 15.35 -6.55 -2.36
C ASN A 321 16.02 -6.76 -3.72
N ASP A 322 15.47 -7.64 -4.55
CA ASP A 322 16.02 -7.93 -5.89
C ASP A 322 15.85 -6.73 -6.83
N LEU A 323 14.70 -6.03 -6.78
CA LEU A 323 14.49 -4.80 -7.54
C LEU A 323 15.59 -3.78 -7.26
N GLN A 324 15.90 -3.53 -5.99
CA GLN A 324 16.97 -2.60 -5.61
C GLN A 324 18.36 -3.05 -6.09
N ALA A 325 18.59 -4.36 -6.16
CA ALA A 325 19.85 -4.91 -6.68
C ALA A 325 19.99 -4.74 -8.20
N TYR A 326 18.89 -4.77 -8.96
CA TYR A 326 18.90 -4.57 -10.41
C TYR A 326 18.95 -3.10 -10.83
N LEU A 327 18.66 -2.17 -9.91
CA LEU A 327 18.59 -0.75 -10.22
C LEU A 327 19.92 -0.03 -9.97
N PRO A 328 20.49 0.68 -10.97
CA PRO A 328 21.64 1.56 -10.78
C PRO A 328 21.33 2.62 -9.72
N SER A 329 22.32 2.96 -8.90
CA SER A 329 22.14 3.94 -7.81
C SER A 329 21.70 5.33 -8.31
N SER A 330 22.16 5.71 -9.51
CA SER A 330 21.88 7.01 -10.16
C SER A 330 20.42 7.23 -10.52
N VAL A 331 19.66 6.15 -10.84
CA VAL A 331 18.26 6.24 -11.29
C VAL A 331 17.29 5.49 -10.36
N ARG A 332 17.81 4.92 -9.26
CA ARG A 332 17.03 4.04 -8.35
C ARG A 332 15.74 4.67 -7.87
N ALA A 333 15.78 5.91 -7.39
CA ALA A 333 14.58 6.59 -6.89
C ALA A 333 13.50 6.73 -7.97
N THR A 334 13.89 7.15 -9.18
CA THR A 334 12.99 7.30 -10.32
C THR A 334 12.36 5.95 -10.72
N MET A 335 13.17 4.90 -10.76
CA MET A 335 12.69 3.56 -11.14
C MET A 335 11.78 2.94 -10.08
N LEU A 336 12.00 3.22 -8.79
CA LEU A 336 11.09 2.81 -7.72
C LEU A 336 9.73 3.54 -7.84
N SER A 337 9.72 4.83 -8.19
CA SER A 337 8.47 5.55 -8.49
C SER A 337 7.74 4.93 -9.69
N ILE A 338 8.45 4.58 -10.77
CA ILE A 338 7.86 3.89 -11.93
C ILE A 338 7.25 2.54 -11.51
N ASN A 339 7.94 1.79 -10.67
CA ASN A 339 7.41 0.54 -10.13
C ASN A 339 6.08 0.75 -9.38
N SER A 340 5.99 1.78 -8.55
CA SER A 340 4.75 2.17 -7.86
C SER A 340 3.65 2.63 -8.83
N MET A 341 4.02 3.37 -9.88
CA MET A 341 3.10 3.75 -10.96
C MET A 341 2.54 2.54 -11.71
N MET A 342 3.37 1.52 -12.00
CA MET A 342 2.91 0.26 -12.61
C MET A 342 1.90 -0.48 -11.73
N PHE A 343 2.13 -0.50 -10.41
CA PHE A 343 1.15 -1.03 -9.46
C PHE A 343 -0.17 -0.25 -9.52
N SER A 344 -0.13 1.07 -9.46
CA SER A 344 -1.33 1.92 -9.57
C SER A 344 -2.09 1.69 -10.88
N LEU A 345 -1.38 1.61 -12.01
CA LEU A 345 -1.99 1.28 -13.30
C LEU A 345 -2.66 -0.11 -13.30
N SER A 346 -2.02 -1.09 -12.66
CA SER A 346 -2.60 -2.43 -12.50
C SER A 346 -3.88 -2.40 -11.67
N MET A 347 -3.88 -1.63 -10.57
CA MET A 347 -5.07 -1.45 -9.71
C MET A 347 -6.22 -0.77 -10.44
N ILE A 348 -5.93 0.29 -11.24
CA ILE A 348 -6.93 1.01 -12.04
C ILE A 348 -7.73 0.08 -12.94
N VAL A 349 -7.11 -0.97 -13.46
CA VAL A 349 -7.75 -1.91 -14.42
C VAL A 349 -8.30 -3.14 -13.71
N ILE A 350 -7.47 -3.82 -12.91
CA ILE A 350 -7.78 -5.15 -12.35
C ILE A 350 -8.85 -5.04 -11.26
N PHE A 351 -8.82 -3.97 -10.46
CA PHE A 351 -9.77 -3.83 -9.36
C PHE A 351 -11.23 -3.70 -9.87
N PRO A 352 -11.60 -2.71 -10.71
CA PRO A 352 -12.98 -2.62 -11.21
C PRO A 352 -13.38 -3.81 -12.07
N LEU A 353 -12.47 -4.39 -12.85
CA LEU A 353 -12.74 -5.60 -13.62
C LEU A 353 -13.11 -6.77 -12.70
N THR A 354 -12.37 -6.96 -11.61
CA THR A 354 -12.68 -8.01 -10.62
C THR A 354 -14.04 -7.74 -9.96
N GLY A 355 -14.33 -6.49 -9.57
CA GLY A 355 -15.62 -6.12 -9.01
C GLY A 355 -16.78 -6.39 -9.98
N TRP A 356 -16.66 -5.99 -11.23
CA TRP A 356 -17.63 -6.26 -12.27
C TRP A 356 -17.85 -7.76 -12.50
N LEU A 357 -16.79 -8.55 -12.56
CA LEU A 357 -16.89 -10.00 -12.69
C LEU A 357 -17.59 -10.64 -11.49
N ILE A 358 -17.33 -10.16 -10.27
CA ILE A 358 -18.02 -10.67 -9.07
C ILE A 358 -19.49 -10.30 -9.10
N ASP A 359 -19.87 -9.08 -9.51
CA ASP A 359 -21.26 -8.65 -9.62
C ASP A 359 -22.04 -9.47 -10.68
N THR A 360 -21.37 -9.90 -11.76
CA THR A 360 -22.02 -10.62 -12.89
C THR A 360 -21.96 -12.14 -12.76
N CYS A 361 -20.83 -12.70 -12.38
CA CYS A 361 -20.59 -14.16 -12.35
C CYS A 361 -20.63 -14.74 -10.92
N GLY A 362 -20.64 -13.88 -9.91
CA GLY A 362 -20.62 -14.26 -8.49
C GLY A 362 -19.23 -14.51 -7.93
N PHE A 363 -19.10 -14.25 -6.64
CA PHE A 363 -17.84 -14.28 -5.89
C PHE A 363 -17.06 -15.60 -6.03
N VAL A 364 -17.76 -16.74 -5.85
CA VAL A 364 -17.11 -18.06 -5.87
C VAL A 364 -16.55 -18.38 -7.25
N ALA A 365 -17.34 -18.14 -8.32
CA ALA A 365 -16.92 -18.45 -9.68
C ALA A 365 -15.66 -17.64 -10.07
N VAL A 366 -15.66 -16.36 -9.76
CA VAL A 366 -14.52 -15.47 -10.10
C VAL A 366 -13.24 -15.94 -9.40
N PHE A 367 -13.29 -16.22 -8.10
CA PHE A 367 -12.08 -16.63 -7.39
C PHE A 367 -11.63 -18.06 -7.72
N LEU A 368 -12.53 -18.97 -8.11
CA LEU A 368 -12.15 -20.26 -8.66
C LEU A 368 -11.44 -20.14 -10.01
N VAL A 369 -11.94 -19.26 -10.90
CA VAL A 369 -11.28 -18.98 -12.20
C VAL A 369 -9.95 -18.29 -11.99
N LEU A 370 -9.86 -17.30 -11.11
CA LEU A 370 -8.58 -16.67 -10.76
C LEU A 370 -7.61 -17.69 -10.16
N GLY A 371 -8.09 -18.60 -9.30
CA GLY A 371 -7.31 -19.71 -8.78
C GLY A 371 -6.74 -20.61 -9.87
N LEU A 372 -7.56 -20.94 -10.86
CA LEU A 372 -7.13 -21.76 -12.00
C LEU A 372 -6.09 -21.01 -12.85
N ILE A 373 -6.33 -19.75 -13.18
CA ILE A 373 -5.41 -18.93 -13.98
C ILE A 373 -4.07 -18.79 -13.28
N THR A 374 -4.06 -18.43 -11.98
CA THR A 374 -2.82 -18.26 -11.20
C THR A 374 -2.07 -19.59 -11.06
N PHE A 375 -2.76 -20.69 -10.81
CA PHE A 375 -2.14 -22.01 -10.74
C PHE A 375 -1.52 -22.45 -12.09
N LEU A 376 -2.27 -22.31 -13.18
CA LEU A 376 -1.80 -22.68 -14.52
C LEU A 376 -0.71 -21.73 -15.06
N SER A 377 -0.61 -20.50 -14.54
CA SER A 377 0.46 -19.57 -14.92
C SER A 377 1.84 -19.95 -14.34
N PHE A 378 1.92 -20.87 -13.38
CA PHE A 378 3.15 -21.28 -12.72
C PHE A 378 4.31 -21.62 -13.66
N PRO A 379 4.17 -22.55 -14.64
CA PRO A 379 5.28 -22.91 -15.52
C PRO A 379 5.71 -21.74 -16.42
N LEU A 380 4.75 -20.92 -16.86
CA LEU A 380 5.05 -19.75 -17.70
C LEU A 380 5.83 -18.69 -16.90
N LEU A 381 5.42 -18.42 -15.67
CA LEU A 381 6.12 -17.49 -14.78
C LEU A 381 7.50 -18.02 -14.41
N LEU A 382 7.63 -19.30 -14.10
CA LEU A 382 8.93 -19.90 -13.75
C LEU A 382 9.94 -19.78 -14.88
N ILE A 383 9.52 -20.09 -16.10
CA ILE A 383 10.39 -20.00 -17.29
C ILE A 383 10.65 -18.53 -17.66
N GLY A 384 9.59 -17.70 -17.69
CA GLY A 384 9.67 -16.30 -18.10
C GLY A 384 10.55 -15.47 -17.17
N LEU A 385 10.25 -15.49 -15.86
CA LEU A 385 11.02 -14.76 -14.86
C LEU A 385 12.44 -15.32 -14.69
N GLY A 386 12.61 -16.64 -14.84
CA GLY A 386 13.93 -17.26 -14.83
C GLY A 386 14.83 -16.77 -15.96
N ARG A 387 14.28 -16.60 -17.18
CA ARG A 387 15.01 -16.02 -18.32
C ARG A 387 15.31 -14.54 -18.11
N MET A 388 14.29 -13.73 -17.73
CA MET A 388 14.46 -12.30 -17.46
C MET A 388 15.50 -12.06 -16.36
N GLY A 389 15.46 -12.82 -15.26
CA GLY A 389 16.42 -12.71 -14.17
C GLY A 389 17.86 -13.04 -14.57
N LYS A 390 18.08 -14.02 -15.45
CA LYS A 390 19.42 -14.30 -16.01
C LYS A 390 19.94 -13.11 -16.81
N THR A 391 19.14 -12.60 -17.74
CA THR A 391 19.49 -11.42 -18.54
C THR A 391 19.82 -10.21 -17.67
N LEU A 392 19.01 -9.94 -16.65
CA LEU A 392 19.23 -8.81 -15.72
C LEU A 392 20.53 -9.00 -14.92
N SER A 393 20.83 -10.22 -14.46
CA SER A 393 22.06 -10.50 -13.70
C SER A 393 23.33 -10.43 -14.56
N GLU A 394 23.24 -10.65 -15.86
CA GLU A 394 24.34 -10.47 -16.80
C GLU A 394 24.64 -8.99 -17.04
N VAL A 395 23.59 -8.18 -17.22
CA VAL A 395 23.71 -6.72 -17.42
C VAL A 395 24.31 -6.04 -16.19
N THR A 396 23.88 -6.41 -14.98
CA THR A 396 24.42 -5.81 -13.73
C THR A 396 25.86 -6.20 -13.40
N LYS A 397 26.41 -7.26 -14.02
CA LYS A 397 27.83 -7.65 -13.86
C LYS A 397 28.77 -6.92 -14.82
N THR A 398 28.22 -6.35 -15.87
CA THR A 398 29.00 -5.61 -16.89
C THR A 398 29.05 -4.10 -16.61
N GLU A 399 28.29 -3.60 -15.67
CA GLU A 399 28.34 -2.24 -15.10
C GLU A 399 29.18 -2.21 -13.82
#